data_3ce3aa3f51fc42b5e073df5574bde450
#
_entry.id   3ce3aa3f51fc42b5e073df5574bde450
#
_cell.length_a   1.000
_cell.length_b   1.000
_cell.length_c   1.000
_cell.angle_alpha   90.00
_cell.angle_beta   90.00
_cell.angle_gamma   90.00
#
_symmetry.space_group_name_H-M   'P 1'
#
loop_
_entity.id
_entity.type
_entity.pdbx_description
1 polymer ?
#
loop_
_entity_poly.entity_id
_entity_poly.type
_entity_poly.pdbx_seq_one_letter_code
_entity_poly.pdbx_strand_id
1 'polypeptide(L)'
;MEIWKDIKGFEGYYQVSDNGNVRSVTRHDGVHERIGQLIKPTLKHNGYLQVGLRKHNKRKFLSIHRLVAIHFIDNPENKPQVNHIDCNKQNNNINNLEWVTSKENLYHAKINGLRNNMPRGKKHPSFGKFAENSKTAKPVIRYERKTGKTKLYEAKILAKNDGFDVTSISKCCHKKLKTHKGYEWYFEKDFDKDIV
;
A
#
# COMPACT_ATOMS: atom_id res chain seq x y z
N MET A 1 10.52 -10.08 -34.33
CA MET A 1 11.44 -11.01 -33.64
C MET A 1 11.47 -10.59 -32.16
N GLU A 2 11.40 -11.51 -31.21
CA GLU A 2 11.42 -11.21 -29.78
C GLU A 2 12.84 -10.85 -29.34
N ILE A 3 12.98 -9.73 -28.61
CA ILE A 3 14.29 -9.20 -28.15
C ILE A 3 14.49 -9.62 -26.69
N TRP A 4 15.66 -10.17 -26.38
CA TRP A 4 16.02 -10.65 -25.06
C TRP A 4 17.17 -9.83 -24.46
N LYS A 5 17.05 -9.45 -23.18
CA LYS A 5 18.10 -8.77 -22.41
C LYS A 5 18.36 -9.51 -21.10
N ASP A 6 19.60 -9.52 -20.67
CA ASP A 6 19.97 -10.08 -19.38
C ASP A 6 19.30 -9.29 -18.24
N ILE A 7 18.77 -10.01 -17.25
CA ILE A 7 18.15 -9.38 -16.08
C ILE A 7 19.24 -8.83 -15.16
N LYS A 8 19.18 -7.53 -14.88
CA LYS A 8 20.13 -6.83 -14.01
C LYS A 8 20.25 -7.51 -12.64
N GLY A 9 21.48 -7.87 -12.28
CA GLY A 9 21.82 -8.65 -11.08
C GLY A 9 21.70 -10.17 -11.25
N PHE A 10 21.24 -10.64 -12.44
CA PHE A 10 21.13 -12.04 -12.81
C PHE A 10 21.76 -12.33 -14.18
N GLU A 11 22.71 -11.53 -14.59
CA GLU A 11 23.43 -11.66 -15.85
C GLU A 11 24.03 -13.06 -15.97
N GLY A 12 23.92 -13.66 -17.14
CA GLY A 12 24.34 -15.05 -17.42
C GLY A 12 23.44 -16.14 -16.78
N TYR A 13 22.41 -15.77 -16.04
CA TYR A 13 21.47 -16.71 -15.44
C TYR A 13 20.06 -16.61 -16.05
N TYR A 14 19.57 -15.39 -16.26
CA TYR A 14 18.20 -15.16 -16.72
C TYR A 14 18.09 -13.96 -17.63
N GLN A 15 17.18 -14.06 -18.59
CA GLN A 15 16.83 -13.01 -19.53
C GLN A 15 15.34 -12.71 -19.48
N VAL A 16 15.00 -11.46 -19.77
CA VAL A 16 13.63 -11.00 -19.99
C VAL A 16 13.48 -10.52 -21.43
N SER A 17 12.32 -10.73 -22.03
CA SER A 17 12.00 -10.26 -23.37
C SER A 17 11.12 -9.01 -23.34
N ASP A 18 11.07 -8.32 -24.50
CA ASP A 18 10.16 -7.22 -24.79
C ASP A 18 8.66 -7.64 -24.80
N ASN A 19 8.39 -8.93 -24.93
CA ASN A 19 7.04 -9.51 -24.83
C ASN A 19 6.64 -9.89 -23.39
N GLY A 20 7.53 -9.73 -22.41
CA GLY A 20 7.27 -10.11 -21.03
C GLY A 20 7.51 -11.58 -20.71
N ASN A 21 8.21 -12.30 -21.58
CA ASN A 21 8.68 -13.63 -21.28
C ASN A 21 9.97 -13.58 -20.46
N VAL A 22 10.19 -14.61 -19.64
CA VAL A 22 11.45 -14.77 -18.89
C VAL A 22 12.00 -16.15 -19.12
N ARG A 23 13.31 -16.26 -19.37
CA ARG A 23 14.00 -17.54 -19.56
C ARG A 23 15.26 -17.63 -18.72
N SER A 24 15.67 -18.85 -18.37
CA SER A 24 17.01 -19.11 -17.91
C SER A 24 17.96 -19.23 -19.12
N VAL A 25 19.22 -18.91 -18.90
CA VAL A 25 20.26 -19.03 -19.92
C VAL A 25 20.96 -20.36 -19.74
N THR A 26 21.30 -21.03 -20.87
CA THR A 26 22.14 -22.23 -20.83
C THR A 26 23.48 -21.88 -20.23
N ARG A 27 23.90 -22.64 -19.21
CA ARG A 27 25.16 -22.42 -18.49
C ARG A 27 25.70 -23.72 -17.90
N HIS A 28 26.98 -23.77 -17.76
CA HIS A 28 27.68 -24.86 -17.06
C HIS A 28 27.93 -24.44 -15.59
N ASP A 29 27.58 -25.29 -14.62
CA ASP A 29 27.74 -25.01 -13.20
C ASP A 29 29.00 -25.65 -12.56
N GLY A 30 29.91 -26.13 -13.42
CA GLY A 30 31.14 -26.84 -13.02
C GLY A 30 30.97 -28.36 -13.06
N VAL A 31 29.75 -28.87 -12.97
CA VAL A 31 29.45 -30.32 -12.96
C VAL A 31 28.48 -30.68 -14.08
N HIS A 32 27.44 -29.89 -14.28
CA HIS A 32 26.37 -30.18 -15.23
C HIS A 32 26.09 -28.97 -16.15
N GLU A 33 25.70 -29.26 -17.37
CA GLU A 33 25.11 -28.28 -18.26
C GLU A 33 23.63 -28.08 -17.91
N ARG A 34 23.27 -26.83 -17.60
CA ARG A 34 21.88 -26.43 -17.34
C ARG A 34 21.31 -25.76 -18.58
N ILE A 35 20.50 -26.48 -19.31
CA ILE A 35 19.85 -25.99 -20.52
C ILE A 35 18.87 -24.87 -20.15
N GLY A 36 18.94 -23.76 -20.90
CA GLY A 36 18.03 -22.63 -20.77
C GLY A 36 16.60 -23.00 -21.15
N GLN A 37 15.64 -22.51 -20.35
CA GLN A 37 14.21 -22.76 -20.59
C GLN A 37 13.36 -21.56 -20.17
N LEU A 38 12.16 -21.47 -20.78
CA LEU A 38 11.16 -20.49 -20.36
C LEU A 38 10.72 -20.75 -18.92
N ILE A 39 10.59 -19.67 -18.14
CA ILE A 39 10.15 -19.74 -16.76
C ILE A 39 8.66 -19.42 -16.69
N LYS A 40 7.87 -20.35 -16.18
CA LYS A 40 6.45 -20.15 -15.98
C LYS A 40 6.19 -19.07 -14.95
N PRO A 41 5.47 -17.99 -15.28
CA PRO A 41 5.13 -16.94 -14.33
C PRO A 41 4.09 -17.42 -13.31
N THR A 42 4.08 -16.80 -12.15
CA THR A 42 3.09 -17.00 -11.08
C THR A 42 2.21 -15.78 -10.96
N LEU A 43 0.90 -15.96 -10.90
CA LEU A 43 -0.07 -14.89 -10.67
C LEU A 43 -0.10 -14.53 -9.19
N LYS A 44 0.08 -13.24 -8.88
CA LYS A 44 -0.08 -12.69 -7.52
C LYS A 44 -1.56 -12.43 -7.22
N HIS A 45 -1.90 -12.41 -5.94
CA HIS A 45 -3.26 -12.07 -5.46
C HIS A 45 -3.78 -10.71 -5.97
N ASN A 46 -2.89 -9.78 -6.28
CA ASN A 46 -3.24 -8.45 -6.82
C ASN A 46 -3.31 -8.41 -8.36
N GLY A 47 -3.24 -9.58 -9.03
CA GLY A 47 -3.41 -9.73 -10.47
C GLY A 47 -2.16 -9.54 -11.32
N TYR A 48 -1.00 -9.22 -10.73
CA TYR A 48 0.26 -9.10 -11.47
C TYR A 48 0.98 -10.43 -11.64
N LEU A 49 1.70 -10.61 -12.75
CA LEU A 49 2.58 -11.75 -12.97
C LEU A 49 3.97 -11.49 -12.36
N GLN A 50 4.52 -12.53 -11.75
CA GLN A 50 5.87 -12.53 -11.19
C GLN A 50 6.62 -13.81 -11.53
N VAL A 51 7.95 -13.75 -11.45
CA VAL A 51 8.85 -14.90 -11.56
C VAL A 51 9.75 -15.01 -10.32
N GLY A 52 10.04 -16.24 -9.92
CA GLY A 52 11.00 -16.54 -8.85
C GLY A 52 12.35 -16.93 -9.42
N LEU A 53 13.33 -16.03 -9.35
CA LEU A 53 14.70 -16.24 -9.86
C LEU A 53 15.64 -16.63 -8.74
N ARG A 54 16.52 -17.57 -8.99
CA ARG A 54 17.51 -18.08 -8.01
C ARG A 54 18.95 -17.85 -8.52
N LYS A 55 19.77 -17.20 -7.67
CA LYS A 55 21.20 -17.03 -7.89
C LYS A 55 21.92 -17.16 -6.53
N HIS A 56 23.03 -17.90 -6.48
CA HIS A 56 23.83 -18.13 -5.24
C HIS A 56 22.95 -18.55 -4.04
N ASN A 57 22.10 -19.56 -4.23
CA ASN A 57 21.16 -20.09 -3.22
C ASN A 57 20.12 -19.10 -2.67
N LYS A 58 20.06 -17.86 -3.19
CA LYS A 58 19.06 -16.87 -2.84
C LYS A 58 17.98 -16.81 -3.91
N ARG A 59 16.70 -16.82 -3.50
CA ARG A 59 15.54 -16.66 -4.40
C ARG A 59 14.96 -15.27 -4.24
N LYS A 60 14.69 -14.58 -5.38
CA LYS A 60 13.97 -13.31 -5.43
C LYS A 60 12.75 -13.44 -6.32
N PHE A 61 11.62 -12.87 -5.88
CA PHE A 61 10.41 -12.76 -6.69
C PHE A 61 10.35 -11.38 -7.32
N LEU A 62 10.30 -11.34 -8.65
CA LEU A 62 10.32 -10.10 -9.43
C LEU A 62 9.07 -10.02 -10.31
N SER A 63 8.44 -8.84 -10.31
CA SER A 63 7.25 -8.60 -11.16
C SER A 63 7.68 -8.40 -12.62
N ILE A 64 7.03 -9.09 -13.55
CA ILE A 64 7.43 -9.13 -14.96
C ILE A 64 7.33 -7.74 -15.60
N HIS A 65 6.23 -7.02 -15.42
CA HIS A 65 6.11 -5.66 -15.96
C HIS A 65 7.26 -4.73 -15.54
N ARG A 66 7.77 -4.87 -14.31
CA ARG A 66 8.93 -4.08 -13.86
C ARG A 66 10.22 -4.54 -14.51
N LEU A 67 10.37 -5.86 -14.72
CA LEU A 67 11.54 -6.38 -15.46
C LEU A 67 11.57 -5.81 -16.88
N VAL A 68 10.44 -5.86 -17.60
CA VAL A 68 10.34 -5.31 -18.95
C VAL A 68 10.63 -3.81 -18.93
N ALA A 69 9.96 -3.05 -18.08
CA ALA A 69 10.13 -1.61 -18.03
C ALA A 69 11.58 -1.20 -17.74
N ILE A 70 12.25 -1.86 -16.76
CA ILE A 70 13.63 -1.55 -16.38
C ILE A 70 14.62 -1.81 -17.53
N HIS A 71 14.36 -2.82 -18.38
CA HIS A 71 15.32 -3.24 -19.40
C HIS A 71 15.03 -2.65 -20.78
N PHE A 72 13.81 -2.19 -21.04
CA PHE A 72 13.39 -1.82 -22.39
C PHE A 72 12.81 -0.41 -22.52
N ILE A 73 12.38 0.22 -21.42
CA ILE A 73 11.73 1.53 -21.45
C ILE A 73 12.58 2.54 -20.69
N ASP A 74 13.00 3.59 -21.39
CA ASP A 74 13.76 4.67 -20.77
C ASP A 74 12.91 5.41 -19.72
N ASN A 75 13.56 5.81 -18.62
CA ASN A 75 12.93 6.54 -17.52
C ASN A 75 13.77 7.75 -17.08
N PRO A 76 13.93 8.76 -17.95
CA PRO A 76 14.79 9.92 -17.65
C PRO A 76 14.26 10.74 -16.46
N GLU A 77 12.95 10.75 -16.25
CA GLU A 77 12.30 11.46 -15.15
C GLU A 77 12.27 10.66 -13.83
N ASN A 78 12.86 9.46 -13.79
CA ASN A 78 12.86 8.57 -12.63
C ASN A 78 11.45 8.33 -12.04
N LYS A 79 10.44 8.18 -12.89
CA LYS A 79 9.06 7.89 -12.47
C LYS A 79 9.00 6.56 -11.70
N PRO A 80 8.31 6.49 -10.55
CA PRO A 80 8.43 5.35 -9.63
C PRO A 80 7.56 4.14 -9.99
N GLN A 81 6.53 4.31 -10.83
CA GLN A 81 5.55 3.27 -11.11
C GLN A 81 5.54 2.88 -12.58
N VAL A 82 5.15 1.63 -12.83
CA VAL A 82 4.88 1.11 -14.17
C VAL A 82 3.38 0.87 -14.29
N ASN A 83 2.77 1.45 -15.31
CA ASN A 83 1.35 1.30 -15.64
C ASN A 83 1.16 0.35 -16.82
N HIS A 84 0.02 -0.34 -16.87
CA HIS A 84 -0.46 -1.09 -18.03
C HIS A 84 -1.48 -0.21 -18.76
N ILE A 85 -1.17 0.19 -19.98
CA ILE A 85 -1.98 1.13 -20.77
C ILE A 85 -3.39 0.57 -21.01
N ASP A 86 -3.50 -0.72 -21.30
CA ASP A 86 -4.76 -1.46 -21.52
C ASP A 86 -5.48 -1.87 -20.22
N CYS A 87 -4.95 -1.52 -19.06
CA CYS A 87 -5.44 -1.94 -17.74
C CYS A 87 -5.33 -3.45 -17.45
N ASN A 88 -4.79 -4.27 -18.37
CA ASN A 88 -4.58 -5.70 -18.19
C ASN A 88 -3.22 -5.99 -17.55
N LYS A 89 -3.21 -6.28 -16.25
CA LYS A 89 -2.00 -6.54 -15.46
C LYS A 89 -1.19 -7.77 -15.92
N GLN A 90 -1.72 -8.58 -16.81
CA GLN A 90 -1.05 -9.76 -17.36
C GLN A 90 -0.41 -9.50 -18.72
N ASN A 91 -0.78 -8.42 -19.40
CA ASN A 91 -0.18 -8.03 -20.68
C ASN A 91 1.10 -7.23 -20.44
N ASN A 92 2.22 -7.92 -20.35
CA ASN A 92 3.54 -7.33 -20.05
C ASN A 92 4.37 -7.00 -21.30
N ASN A 93 3.73 -6.87 -22.48
CA ASN A 93 4.41 -6.42 -23.69
C ASN A 93 4.91 -4.98 -23.53
N ILE A 94 6.11 -4.67 -24.06
CA ILE A 94 6.73 -3.35 -23.99
C ILE A 94 5.79 -2.22 -24.46
N ASN A 95 5.03 -2.46 -25.51
CA ASN A 95 4.11 -1.46 -26.09
C ASN A 95 2.91 -1.15 -25.19
N ASN A 96 2.68 -1.97 -24.16
CA ASN A 96 1.59 -1.81 -23.21
C ASN A 96 2.05 -1.25 -21.85
N LEU A 97 3.33 -0.96 -21.70
CA LEU A 97 3.91 -0.51 -20.44
C LEU A 97 4.46 0.90 -20.55
N GLU A 98 4.26 1.68 -19.50
CA GLU A 98 4.81 3.05 -19.40
C GLU A 98 5.25 3.37 -17.98
N TRP A 99 6.28 4.21 -17.84
CA TRP A 99 6.65 4.78 -16.55
C TRP A 99 5.75 5.95 -16.21
N VAL A 100 5.21 5.94 -14.98
CA VAL A 100 4.27 6.96 -14.51
C VAL A 100 4.57 7.41 -13.09
N THR A 101 4.16 8.64 -12.78
CA THR A 101 4.04 9.11 -11.41
C THR A 101 2.80 8.51 -10.74
N SER A 102 2.74 8.56 -9.39
CA SER A 102 1.56 8.12 -8.66
C SER A 102 0.29 8.89 -9.03
N LYS A 103 0.44 10.19 -9.40
CA LYS A 103 -0.69 11.04 -9.83
C LYS A 103 -1.24 10.61 -11.18
N GLU A 104 -0.36 10.37 -12.16
CA GLU A 104 -0.73 9.89 -13.49
C GLU A 104 -1.41 8.53 -13.43
N ASN A 105 -0.83 7.57 -12.67
CA ASN A 105 -1.41 6.24 -12.49
C ASN A 105 -2.79 6.30 -11.84
N LEU A 106 -2.95 7.19 -10.86
CA LEU A 106 -4.23 7.42 -10.21
C LEU A 106 -5.27 7.99 -11.16
N TYR A 107 -4.87 8.92 -12.00
CA TYR A 107 -5.73 9.53 -13.02
C TYR A 107 -6.15 8.47 -14.06
N HIS A 108 -5.20 7.69 -14.58
CA HIS A 108 -5.46 6.58 -15.49
C HIS A 108 -6.48 5.59 -14.90
N ALA A 109 -6.29 5.16 -13.65
CA ALA A 109 -7.24 4.27 -12.97
C ALA A 109 -8.64 4.89 -12.79
N LYS A 110 -8.72 6.23 -12.63
CA LYS A 110 -9.99 6.96 -12.51
C LYS A 110 -10.76 6.98 -13.83
N ILE A 111 -10.11 7.35 -14.95
CA ILE A 111 -10.78 7.46 -16.25
C ILE A 111 -11.21 6.11 -16.80
N ASN A 112 -10.47 5.04 -16.47
CA ASN A 112 -10.78 3.67 -16.88
C ASN A 112 -11.73 2.93 -15.90
N GLY A 113 -12.34 3.64 -14.93
CA GLY A 113 -13.30 3.06 -14.00
C GLY A 113 -12.76 2.01 -13.04
N LEU A 114 -11.42 1.83 -12.97
CA LEU A 114 -10.76 0.86 -12.11
C LEU A 114 -10.79 1.26 -10.63
N ARG A 115 -11.03 2.51 -10.34
CA ARG A 115 -11.33 3.00 -9.00
C ARG A 115 -12.81 2.88 -8.77
N ASN A 116 -13.20 1.92 -7.96
CA ASN A 116 -14.51 1.96 -7.36
C ASN A 116 -14.64 3.32 -6.68
N ASN A 117 -15.66 4.10 -7.07
CA ASN A 117 -16.11 5.27 -6.34
C ASN A 117 -16.61 4.78 -4.98
N MET A 118 -15.69 4.40 -4.09
CA MET A 118 -16.08 4.12 -2.72
C MET A 118 -16.79 5.39 -2.20
N PRO A 119 -18.05 5.28 -1.82
CA PRO A 119 -18.79 6.40 -1.31
C PRO A 119 -17.98 7.02 -0.17
N ARG A 120 -17.78 8.34 -0.19
CA ARG A 120 -17.08 9.06 0.87
C ARG A 120 -18.09 9.66 1.84
N GLY A 121 -17.69 9.89 3.08
CA GLY A 121 -18.53 10.48 4.11
C GLY A 121 -19.74 9.60 4.45
N LYS A 122 -20.92 10.18 4.61
CA LYS A 122 -22.14 9.48 5.03
C LYS A 122 -22.58 8.33 4.10
N LYS A 123 -22.18 8.33 2.83
CA LYS A 123 -22.50 7.27 1.85
C LYS A 123 -21.56 6.07 1.93
N HIS A 124 -20.47 6.15 2.71
CA HIS A 124 -19.53 5.02 2.84
C HIS A 124 -20.17 3.91 3.71
N PRO A 125 -20.11 2.61 3.30
CA PRO A 125 -20.72 1.51 4.07
C PRO A 125 -20.24 1.40 5.52
N SER A 126 -19.03 1.91 5.82
CA SER A 126 -18.46 1.98 7.17
C SER A 126 -18.70 3.32 7.87
N PHE A 127 -19.46 4.25 7.25
CA PHE A 127 -19.75 5.53 7.90
C PHE A 127 -20.65 5.28 9.11
N GLY A 128 -20.24 5.75 10.27
CA GLY A 128 -20.96 5.53 11.54
C GLY A 128 -20.62 4.20 12.24
N LYS A 129 -20.14 3.18 11.51
CA LYS A 129 -19.78 1.89 12.13
C LYS A 129 -18.51 1.95 12.97
N PHE A 130 -17.69 2.98 12.79
CA PHE A 130 -16.43 3.14 13.54
C PHE A 130 -16.60 3.63 14.98
N ALA A 131 -17.77 4.17 15.32
CA ALA A 131 -18.00 4.74 16.65
C ALA A 131 -18.52 3.70 17.64
N GLU A 132 -19.43 2.81 17.23
CA GLU A 132 -20.16 1.95 18.14
C GLU A 132 -19.64 0.50 18.21
N ASN A 133 -18.95 0.02 17.16
CA ASN A 133 -18.53 -1.39 17.07
C ASN A 133 -17.06 -1.59 16.68
N SER A 134 -16.21 -0.58 16.82
CA SER A 134 -14.79 -0.77 16.55
C SER A 134 -14.09 -1.39 17.76
N LYS A 135 -13.57 -2.61 17.60
CA LYS A 135 -12.68 -3.27 18.59
C LYS A 135 -11.47 -2.41 18.99
N THR A 136 -11.20 -1.32 18.24
CA THR A 136 -10.10 -0.37 18.49
C THR A 136 -10.57 0.98 18.99
N ALA A 137 -11.88 1.20 19.18
CA ALA A 137 -12.38 2.41 19.79
C ALA A 137 -11.87 2.51 21.24
N LYS A 138 -11.22 3.60 21.56
CA LYS A 138 -10.77 3.87 22.93
C LYS A 138 -11.73 4.89 23.54
N PRO A 139 -12.52 4.52 24.53
CA PRO A 139 -13.39 5.44 25.24
C PRO A 139 -12.57 6.55 25.90
N VAL A 140 -13.14 7.75 25.92
CA VAL A 140 -12.51 8.92 26.54
C VAL A 140 -13.48 9.63 27.49
N ILE A 141 -12.94 10.17 28.55
CA ILE A 141 -13.66 10.97 29.54
C ILE A 141 -13.27 12.44 29.38
N ARG A 142 -14.27 13.30 29.24
CA ARG A 142 -14.14 14.75 29.38
C ARG A 142 -14.36 15.09 30.86
N TYR A 143 -13.41 15.81 31.45
CA TYR A 143 -13.47 16.28 32.83
C TYR A 143 -13.45 17.80 32.90
N GLU A 144 -14.40 18.37 33.63
CA GLU A 144 -14.47 19.80 33.91
C GLU A 144 -13.95 20.10 35.33
N ARG A 145 -12.74 20.62 35.42
CA ARG A 145 -12.04 20.84 36.70
C ARG A 145 -12.79 21.77 37.67
N LYS A 146 -13.54 22.75 37.15
CA LYS A 146 -14.24 23.73 37.98
C LYS A 146 -15.46 23.11 38.69
N THR A 147 -16.13 22.16 38.08
CA THR A 147 -17.40 21.60 38.59
C THR A 147 -17.28 20.14 38.98
N GLY A 148 -16.15 19.50 38.71
CA GLY A 148 -15.95 18.06 38.89
C GLY A 148 -16.79 17.18 37.96
N LYS A 149 -17.51 17.79 36.99
CA LYS A 149 -18.37 17.03 36.07
C LYS A 149 -17.59 16.25 35.03
N THR A 150 -18.04 15.04 34.78
CA THR A 150 -17.48 14.16 33.77
C THR A 150 -18.50 13.84 32.69
N LYS A 151 -18.04 13.57 31.44
CA LYS A 151 -18.85 12.99 30.37
C LYS A 151 -18.02 11.92 29.66
N LEU A 152 -18.55 10.71 29.64
CA LEU A 152 -17.98 9.58 28.90
C LEU A 152 -18.39 9.66 27.43
N TYR A 153 -17.44 9.38 26.54
CA TYR A 153 -17.66 9.12 25.12
C TYR A 153 -17.06 7.74 24.80
N GLU A 154 -17.87 6.81 24.36
CA GLU A 154 -17.46 5.44 24.01
C GLU A 154 -16.41 5.41 22.91
N ALA A 155 -16.33 6.46 22.11
CA ALA A 155 -15.25 6.73 21.17
C ALA A 155 -14.98 8.22 21.08
N LYS A 156 -13.72 8.63 21.02
CA LYS A 156 -13.32 10.05 20.90
C LYS A 156 -13.94 10.78 19.68
N ILE A 157 -14.31 10.04 18.63
CA ILE A 157 -14.96 10.62 17.45
C ILE A 157 -16.37 11.16 17.78
N LEU A 158 -17.06 10.59 18.79
CA LEU A 158 -18.37 11.04 19.21
C LEU A 158 -18.35 12.44 19.83
N ALA A 159 -17.23 12.82 20.44
CA ALA A 159 -17.04 14.18 20.97
C ALA A 159 -17.04 15.26 19.89
N LYS A 160 -16.84 14.88 18.61
CA LYS A 160 -16.95 15.81 17.48
C LYS A 160 -18.36 16.38 17.31
N ASN A 161 -19.38 15.62 17.68
CA ASN A 161 -20.79 16.06 17.63
C ASN A 161 -21.04 17.20 18.63
N ASP A 162 -20.26 17.24 19.73
CA ASP A 162 -20.27 18.32 20.73
C ASP A 162 -19.27 19.44 20.38
N GLY A 163 -18.75 19.46 19.16
CA GLY A 163 -17.87 20.51 18.66
C GLY A 163 -16.40 20.38 19.05
N PHE A 164 -15.95 19.22 19.56
CA PHE A 164 -14.55 19.02 19.95
C PHE A 164 -13.70 18.43 18.83
N ASP A 165 -12.43 18.86 18.78
CA ASP A 165 -11.46 18.32 17.81
C ASP A 165 -10.82 17.04 18.31
N VAL A 166 -10.95 15.96 17.54
CA VAL A 166 -10.49 14.61 17.91
C VAL A 166 -8.98 14.51 18.06
N THR A 167 -8.24 15.31 17.29
CA THR A 167 -6.76 15.35 17.36
C THR A 167 -6.30 15.98 18.66
N SER A 168 -6.93 17.08 19.05
CA SER A 168 -6.68 17.78 20.31
C SER A 168 -7.05 16.93 21.52
N ILE A 169 -8.18 16.23 21.49
CA ILE A 169 -8.56 15.23 22.51
C ILE A 169 -7.47 14.17 22.64
N SER A 170 -7.01 13.61 21.51
CA SER A 170 -5.97 12.60 21.52
C SER A 170 -4.67 13.11 22.13
N LYS A 171 -4.29 14.37 21.85
CA LYS A 171 -3.11 15.01 22.46
C LYS A 171 -3.28 15.17 23.99
N CYS A 172 -4.47 15.52 24.45
CA CYS A 172 -4.75 15.59 25.90
C CYS A 172 -4.63 14.21 26.57
N CYS A 173 -5.28 13.20 26.04
CA CYS A 173 -5.22 11.82 26.57
C CYS A 173 -3.78 11.27 26.63
N HIS A 174 -2.88 11.71 25.73
CA HIS A 174 -1.47 11.34 25.75
C HIS A 174 -0.58 12.34 26.50
N LYS A 175 -1.17 13.25 27.29
CA LYS A 175 -0.45 14.28 28.09
C LYS A 175 0.44 15.23 27.27
N LYS A 176 0.19 15.33 25.94
CA LYS A 176 0.88 16.26 25.02
C LYS A 176 0.23 17.64 24.98
N LEU A 177 -0.99 17.76 25.48
CA LEU A 177 -1.75 18.99 25.64
C LEU A 177 -2.47 18.91 27.00
N LYS A 178 -2.46 19.98 27.78
CA LYS A 178 -3.05 20.00 29.15
C LYS A 178 -4.59 19.96 29.07
N THR A 179 -5.17 20.81 28.23
CA THR A 179 -6.63 20.96 28.09
C THR A 179 -7.01 21.19 26.64
N HIS A 180 -8.27 20.87 26.28
CA HIS A 180 -8.88 21.27 25.02
C HIS A 180 -10.25 21.91 25.28
N LYS A 181 -10.44 23.17 24.84
CA LYS A 181 -11.63 23.98 25.10
C LYS A 181 -12.01 24.07 26.59
N GLY A 182 -11.01 24.19 27.46
CA GLY A 182 -11.20 24.32 28.91
C GLY A 182 -11.47 23.02 29.67
N TYR A 183 -11.48 21.89 28.96
CA TYR A 183 -11.70 20.56 29.55
C TYR A 183 -10.40 19.74 29.52
N GLU A 184 -10.23 18.92 30.55
CA GLU A 184 -9.23 17.84 30.58
C GLU A 184 -9.81 16.57 29.95
N TRP A 185 -8.95 15.76 29.30
CA TRP A 185 -9.38 14.56 28.58
C TRP A 185 -8.48 13.40 28.92
N TYR A 186 -9.10 12.29 29.23
CA TYR A 186 -8.43 11.06 29.66
C TYR A 186 -8.95 9.90 28.84
N PHE A 187 -8.16 8.86 28.65
CA PHE A 187 -8.75 7.56 28.30
C PHE A 187 -9.51 7.03 29.52
N GLU A 188 -10.65 6.38 29.31
CA GLU A 188 -11.48 5.85 30.39
C GLU A 188 -10.66 5.01 31.37
N LYS A 189 -9.80 4.12 30.83
CA LYS A 189 -8.92 3.24 31.62
C LYS A 189 -7.88 3.97 32.50
N ASP A 190 -7.56 5.21 32.13
CA ASP A 190 -6.51 6.03 32.78
C ASP A 190 -7.13 7.14 33.66
N PHE A 191 -8.49 7.16 33.78
CA PHE A 191 -9.20 8.15 34.58
C PHE A 191 -9.49 7.61 35.98
N ASP A 192 -8.85 8.22 36.96
CA ASP A 192 -9.08 7.94 38.38
C ASP A 192 -9.76 9.15 39.02
N LYS A 193 -10.97 8.94 39.56
CA LYS A 193 -11.76 10.00 40.19
C LYS A 193 -11.13 10.53 41.49
N ASP A 194 -10.28 9.72 42.12
CA ASP A 194 -9.68 10.02 43.41
C ASP A 194 -8.37 10.83 43.29
N ILE A 195 -7.89 11.06 42.08
CA ILE A 195 -6.63 11.75 41.76
C ILE A 195 -6.88 13.13 41.13
N VAL A 196 -8.13 13.50 40.82
CA VAL A 196 -8.44 14.71 40.04
C VAL A 196 -9.15 15.77 40.88
#